data_f233ba34757ff82371b6e702f3892f15
#
_entry.id   f233ba34757ff82371b6e702f3892f15
#
_cell.length_a   1.000
_cell.length_b   1.000
_cell.length_c   1.000
_cell.angle_alpha   90.00
_cell.angle_beta   90.00
_cell.angle_gamma   90.00
#
_symmetry.space_group_name_H-M   'P 1'
#
loop_
_entity.id
_entity.type
_entity.pdbx_description
1 polymer ?
#
loop_
_entity_poly.entity_id
_entity_poly.type
_entity_poly.pdbx_seq_one_letter_code
_entity_poly.pdbx_strand_id
1 'polypeptide(L)'
;MNVVTIGELMLRLTPPRHERFVQAESFEAVYGGGEANTAVSLSCLGDQAVFVTKLPAHAVGQAAVDALRRYGVDTRHIVRGGERIGIYFMERGADRRPSDIIYDRAHSAFAESSEEEYDWSAIFAHADWLHLTGITPALGKSAAALALRAIHEAKKRNIPVSFDVNYRAKLWSEEEARPVLTSFAALSDVIITNVTQAKELFLLEGGDDEALAAAVREKYGCKKVAFTFRRTLNAERNVISAALFDGEALFRAPEYEMHMIDRIGGGDAFSAGLIHALGKGMKAEEAVCFAEAASCLKHSVEG
;
A
#
# COMPACT_ATOMS: atom_id res chain seq x y z
N MET A 1 4.01 0.33 -18.50
CA MET A 1 2.64 0.00 -18.06
C MET A 1 2.05 1.22 -17.38
N ASN A 2 0.74 1.46 -17.50
CA ASN A 2 0.03 2.55 -16.83
C ASN A 2 -0.71 1.99 -15.62
N VAL A 3 -0.25 2.32 -14.42
CA VAL A 3 -0.83 1.82 -13.17
C VAL A 3 -1.58 2.92 -12.45
N VAL A 4 -2.86 2.69 -12.19
CA VAL A 4 -3.67 3.57 -11.36
C VAL A 4 -3.59 3.10 -9.91
N THR A 5 -3.31 4.01 -8.99
CA THR A 5 -3.38 3.77 -7.55
C THR A 5 -4.29 4.81 -6.90
N ILE A 6 -5.10 4.41 -5.93
CA ILE A 6 -6.11 5.29 -5.31
C ILE A 6 -6.02 5.18 -3.79
N GLY A 7 -5.76 6.29 -3.12
CA GLY A 7 -5.63 6.28 -1.67
C GLY A 7 -5.35 7.65 -1.06
N GLU A 8 -5.12 7.69 0.23
CA GLU A 8 -4.81 8.92 0.94
C GLU A 8 -3.31 9.24 0.91
N LEU A 9 -2.99 10.49 0.60
CA LEU A 9 -1.65 11.05 0.82
C LEU A 9 -1.66 11.86 2.10
N MET A 10 -0.76 11.53 3.02
CA MET A 10 -0.63 12.19 4.32
C MET A 10 0.70 12.95 4.43
N LEU A 11 0.71 13.93 5.33
CA LEU A 11 1.93 14.56 5.81
C LEU A 11 2.47 13.75 7.00
N ARG A 12 3.67 13.18 6.85
CA ARG A 12 4.43 12.56 7.94
C ARG A 12 5.31 13.59 8.62
N LEU A 13 5.21 13.66 9.94
CA LEU A 13 6.06 14.49 10.79
C LEU A 13 6.88 13.59 11.71
N THR A 14 8.21 13.62 11.55
CA THR A 14 9.14 12.77 12.28
C THR A 14 10.14 13.63 13.05
N PRO A 15 10.33 13.45 14.37
CA PRO A 15 11.43 14.08 15.09
C PRO A 15 12.77 13.73 14.46
N PRO A 16 13.74 14.64 14.45
CA PRO A 16 15.05 14.37 13.86
C PRO A 16 15.76 13.21 14.61
N ARG A 17 16.54 12.44 13.87
CA ARG A 17 17.29 11.30 14.42
C ARG A 17 16.39 10.29 15.14
N HIS A 18 16.65 10.05 16.45
CA HIS A 18 15.89 9.17 17.33
C HIS A 18 15.29 9.91 18.53
N GLU A 19 15.09 11.22 18.39
CA GLU A 19 14.43 12.02 19.41
C GLU A 19 13.00 11.51 19.65
N ARG A 20 12.58 11.59 20.90
CA ARG A 20 11.20 11.31 21.29
C ARG A 20 10.31 12.52 21.02
N PHE A 21 9.02 12.32 20.84
CA PHE A 21 8.06 13.41 20.68
C PHE A 21 8.18 14.48 21.77
N VAL A 22 8.42 14.04 23.03
CA VAL A 22 8.57 14.95 24.18
C VAL A 22 9.86 15.76 24.20
N GLN A 23 10.82 15.44 23.33
CA GLN A 23 12.12 16.11 23.21
C GLN A 23 12.19 16.99 21.95
N ALA A 24 11.30 16.74 20.98
CA ALA A 24 11.39 17.34 19.67
C ALA A 24 11.03 18.81 19.66
N GLU A 25 11.94 19.65 19.18
CA GLU A 25 11.72 21.08 18.91
C GLU A 25 11.42 21.34 17.42
N SER A 26 11.63 20.34 16.57
CA SER A 26 11.37 20.41 15.12
C SER A 26 10.94 19.05 14.58
N PHE A 27 10.36 19.06 13.38
CA PHE A 27 9.94 17.84 12.66
C PHE A 27 10.39 17.88 11.22
N GLU A 28 10.89 16.76 10.74
CA GLU A 28 11.09 16.48 9.31
C GLU A 28 9.73 16.19 8.68
N ALA A 29 9.43 16.85 7.57
CA ALA A 29 8.17 16.72 6.86
C ALA A 29 8.36 15.89 5.58
N VAL A 30 7.62 14.79 5.45
CA VAL A 30 7.62 13.91 4.28
C VAL A 30 6.16 13.60 3.92
N TYR A 31 5.86 13.48 2.64
CA TYR A 31 4.54 13.06 2.18
C TYR A 31 4.55 11.58 1.82
N GLY A 32 3.55 10.81 2.30
CA GLY A 32 3.44 9.38 2.04
C GLY A 32 2.05 8.83 2.32
N GLY A 33 1.80 7.66 1.77
CA GLY A 33 0.57 6.88 1.90
C GLY A 33 0.75 5.58 1.15
N GLY A 34 0.06 4.51 1.51
CA GLY A 34 0.29 3.19 0.93
C GLY A 34 0.31 3.21 -0.60
N GLU A 35 -0.78 3.66 -1.19
CA GLU A 35 -0.95 3.71 -2.64
C GLU A 35 -0.09 4.81 -3.30
N ALA A 36 0.20 5.91 -2.59
CA ALA A 36 1.10 6.96 -3.06
C ALA A 36 2.56 6.47 -3.10
N ASN A 37 3.01 5.73 -2.07
CA ASN A 37 4.33 5.11 -2.03
C ASN A 37 4.49 4.07 -3.14
N THR A 38 3.43 3.27 -3.40
CA THR A 38 3.40 2.33 -4.51
C THR A 38 3.51 3.06 -5.86
N ALA A 39 2.79 4.19 -6.06
CA ALA A 39 2.88 5.01 -7.26
C ALA A 39 4.30 5.58 -7.47
N VAL A 40 4.93 6.11 -6.42
CA VAL A 40 6.31 6.59 -6.47
C VAL A 40 7.28 5.48 -6.85
N SER A 41 7.17 4.31 -6.21
CA SER A 41 8.03 3.16 -6.51
C SER A 41 7.86 2.68 -7.95
N LEU A 42 6.63 2.58 -8.46
CA LEU A 42 6.34 2.22 -9.86
C LEU A 42 6.95 3.22 -10.84
N SER A 43 6.84 4.51 -10.54
CA SER A 43 7.43 5.57 -11.36
C SER A 43 8.96 5.47 -11.38
N CYS A 44 9.60 5.19 -10.24
CA CYS A 44 11.04 4.94 -10.15
C CYS A 44 11.49 3.68 -10.94
N LEU A 45 10.61 2.68 -11.05
CA LEU A 45 10.84 1.47 -11.86
C LEU A 45 10.59 1.69 -13.36
N GLY A 46 10.17 2.89 -13.77
CA GLY A 46 9.96 3.26 -15.17
C GLY A 46 8.55 2.97 -15.69
N ASP A 47 7.58 2.67 -14.84
CA ASP A 47 6.17 2.62 -15.19
C ASP A 47 5.55 4.02 -15.16
N GLN A 48 4.40 4.19 -15.81
CA GLN A 48 3.57 5.39 -15.67
C GLN A 48 2.60 5.16 -14.52
N ALA A 49 2.84 5.82 -13.40
CA ALA A 49 1.98 5.74 -12.22
C ALA A 49 1.04 6.94 -12.16
N VAL A 50 -0.26 6.68 -12.11
CA VAL A 50 -1.31 7.67 -11.93
C VAL A 50 -1.82 7.56 -10.50
N PHE A 51 -1.66 8.61 -9.71
CA PHE A 51 -2.17 8.63 -8.33
C PHE A 51 -3.46 9.44 -8.22
N VAL A 52 -4.51 8.81 -7.73
CA VAL A 52 -5.84 9.39 -7.55
C VAL A 52 -6.11 9.61 -6.07
N THR A 53 -6.40 10.85 -5.71
CA THR A 53 -6.70 11.25 -4.32
C THR A 53 -7.44 12.58 -4.31
N LYS A 54 -7.80 13.07 -3.13
CA LYS A 54 -8.27 14.44 -2.92
C LYS A 54 -7.37 15.15 -1.92
N LEU A 55 -6.92 16.35 -2.27
CA LEU A 55 -6.04 17.18 -1.45
C LEU A 55 -6.59 18.60 -1.33
N PRO A 56 -6.39 19.28 -0.19
CA PRO A 56 -6.83 20.65 -0.01
C PRO A 56 -6.16 21.59 -1.01
N ALA A 57 -6.86 22.69 -1.36
CA ALA A 57 -6.39 23.63 -2.36
C ALA A 57 -5.27 24.57 -1.89
N HIS A 58 -5.02 24.63 -0.57
CA HIS A 58 -4.00 25.51 0.02
C HIS A 58 -2.56 25.00 -0.24
N ALA A 59 -1.57 25.80 0.19
CA ALA A 59 -0.15 25.58 -0.08
C ALA A 59 0.39 24.20 0.40
N VAL A 60 -0.07 23.68 1.56
CA VAL A 60 0.37 22.35 2.04
C VAL A 60 -0.13 21.25 1.12
N GLY A 61 -1.39 21.33 0.63
CA GLY A 61 -1.88 20.40 -0.38
C GLY A 61 -1.14 20.52 -1.71
N GLN A 62 -0.68 21.74 -2.09
CA GLN A 62 0.18 21.90 -3.28
C GLN A 62 1.55 21.26 -3.07
N ALA A 63 2.17 21.45 -1.91
CA ALA A 63 3.45 20.81 -1.59
C ALA A 63 3.36 19.27 -1.64
N ALA A 64 2.23 18.69 -1.24
CA ALA A 64 1.96 17.26 -1.37
C ALA A 64 1.91 16.81 -2.85
N VAL A 65 1.25 17.57 -3.73
CA VAL A 65 1.24 17.31 -5.18
C VAL A 65 2.66 17.39 -5.76
N ASP A 66 3.42 18.41 -5.39
CA ASP A 66 4.78 18.62 -5.91
C ASP A 66 5.76 17.56 -5.41
N ALA A 67 5.55 17.00 -4.20
CA ALA A 67 6.30 15.87 -3.71
C ALA A 67 6.14 14.62 -4.60
N LEU A 68 4.94 14.34 -5.07
CA LEU A 68 4.67 13.22 -6.00
C LEU A 68 5.27 13.51 -7.40
N ARG A 69 5.10 14.72 -7.91
CA ARG A 69 5.63 15.15 -9.21
C ARG A 69 7.15 15.05 -9.30
N ARG A 70 7.85 15.27 -8.18
CA ARG A 70 9.32 15.12 -8.09
C ARG A 70 9.77 13.73 -8.53
N TYR A 71 8.95 12.71 -8.32
CA TYR A 71 9.21 11.32 -8.70
C TYR A 71 8.55 10.91 -10.02
N GLY A 72 7.94 11.86 -10.76
CA GLY A 72 7.32 11.59 -12.05
C GLY A 72 5.91 10.96 -11.97
N VAL A 73 5.28 10.94 -10.80
CA VAL A 73 3.90 10.45 -10.66
C VAL A 73 2.92 11.40 -11.35
N ASP A 74 2.02 10.85 -12.13
CA ASP A 74 0.94 11.62 -12.77
C ASP A 74 -0.12 12.03 -11.74
N THR A 75 -0.28 13.32 -11.57
CA THR A 75 -1.15 13.96 -10.58
C THR A 75 -2.38 14.65 -11.17
N ARG A 76 -2.66 14.44 -12.47
CA ARG A 76 -3.75 15.15 -13.18
C ARG A 76 -5.13 14.82 -12.62
N HIS A 77 -5.29 13.66 -12.00
CA HIS A 77 -6.55 13.20 -11.44
C HIS A 77 -6.65 13.42 -9.91
N ILE A 78 -5.80 14.29 -9.36
CA ILE A 78 -5.92 14.73 -7.96
C ILE A 78 -7.03 15.80 -7.88
N VAL A 79 -8.12 15.48 -7.18
CA VAL A 79 -9.18 16.42 -6.87
C VAL A 79 -8.68 17.45 -5.85
N ARG A 80 -8.99 18.72 -6.07
CA ARG A 80 -8.58 19.81 -5.14
C ARG A 80 -9.80 20.32 -4.38
N GLY A 81 -9.75 20.19 -3.06
CA GLY A 81 -10.84 20.59 -2.16
C GLY A 81 -10.70 19.96 -0.77
N GLY A 82 -11.68 20.21 0.09
CA GLY A 82 -11.58 19.83 1.50
C GLY A 82 -10.68 20.77 2.29
N GLU A 83 -10.66 20.63 3.60
CA GLU A 83 -10.01 21.61 4.49
C GLU A 83 -8.61 21.17 4.93
N ARG A 84 -8.37 19.87 5.08
CA ARG A 84 -7.11 19.37 5.65
C ARG A 84 -6.55 18.16 4.93
N ILE A 85 -5.22 18.05 4.96
CA ILE A 85 -4.50 16.81 4.67
C ILE A 85 -4.45 15.96 5.95
N GLY A 86 -4.51 14.64 5.82
CA GLY A 86 -4.24 13.74 6.94
C GLY A 86 -2.79 13.87 7.39
N ILE A 87 -2.54 13.80 8.69
CA ILE A 87 -1.21 13.88 9.28
C ILE A 87 -0.94 12.60 10.08
N TYR A 88 0.30 12.16 10.11
CA TYR A 88 0.75 11.24 11.14
C TYR A 88 2.11 11.63 11.68
N PHE A 89 2.27 11.41 12.97
CA PHE A 89 3.53 11.61 13.67
C PHE A 89 4.21 10.25 13.80
N MET A 90 5.52 10.21 13.55
CA MET A 90 6.29 8.97 13.65
C MET A 90 7.54 9.19 14.49
N GLU A 91 7.60 8.55 15.66
CA GLU A 91 8.82 8.45 16.47
C GLU A 91 9.62 7.24 16.00
N ARG A 92 10.89 7.45 15.58
CA ARG A 92 11.76 6.35 15.15
C ARG A 92 12.18 5.50 16.34
N GLY A 93 12.08 4.20 16.18
CA GLY A 93 12.61 3.24 17.14
C GLY A 93 14.14 3.26 17.18
N ALA A 94 14.69 2.73 18.27
CA ALA A 94 16.13 2.51 18.42
C ALA A 94 16.35 1.28 19.30
N ASP A 95 17.14 0.33 18.83
CA ASP A 95 17.45 -0.94 19.50
C ASP A 95 16.18 -1.65 20.00
N ARG A 96 15.91 -1.67 21.31
CA ARG A 96 14.74 -2.32 21.92
C ARG A 96 13.52 -1.41 22.03
N ARG A 97 13.67 -0.13 21.80
CA ARG A 97 12.56 0.83 21.80
C ARG A 97 11.85 0.77 20.45
N PRO A 98 10.59 0.35 20.36
CA PRO A 98 9.87 0.31 19.11
C PRO A 98 9.59 1.72 18.56
N SER A 99 9.34 1.82 17.26
CA SER A 99 8.77 3.03 16.66
C SER A 99 7.33 3.23 17.15
N ASP A 100 6.92 4.48 17.32
CA ASP A 100 5.53 4.83 17.60
C ASP A 100 4.94 5.70 16.50
N ILE A 101 3.65 5.48 16.21
CA ILE A 101 2.92 6.22 15.18
C ILE A 101 1.61 6.71 15.78
N ILE A 102 1.38 8.02 15.68
CA ILE A 102 0.15 8.67 16.08
C ILE A 102 -0.52 9.23 14.84
N TYR A 103 -1.77 8.85 14.58
CA TYR A 103 -2.55 9.34 13.45
C TYR A 103 -3.42 10.53 13.85
N ASP A 104 -3.35 11.59 13.07
CA ASP A 104 -4.27 12.72 13.06
C ASP A 104 -4.80 12.87 11.62
N ARG A 105 -5.68 11.94 11.21
CA ARG A 105 -6.16 11.83 9.84
C ARG A 105 -7.69 11.85 9.70
N ALA A 106 -8.42 11.94 10.79
CA ALA A 106 -9.87 12.07 10.74
C ALA A 106 -10.28 13.32 9.94
N HIS A 107 -11.34 13.23 9.17
CA HIS A 107 -11.86 14.34 8.36
C HIS A 107 -10.85 14.91 7.35
N SER A 108 -9.91 14.10 6.88
CA SER A 108 -9.05 14.52 5.78
C SER A 108 -9.84 14.70 4.49
N ALA A 109 -9.32 15.54 3.59
CA ALA A 109 -9.97 15.78 2.30
C ALA A 109 -10.30 14.49 1.55
N PHE A 110 -9.39 13.50 1.59
CA PHE A 110 -9.61 12.20 0.94
C PHE A 110 -10.66 11.36 1.69
N ALA A 111 -10.61 11.28 3.02
CA ALA A 111 -11.56 10.48 3.80
C ALA A 111 -13.02 10.95 3.61
N GLU A 112 -13.22 12.24 3.32
CA GLU A 112 -14.53 12.86 3.08
C GLU A 112 -14.86 13.04 1.59
N SER A 113 -14.04 12.50 0.68
CA SER A 113 -14.30 12.60 -0.75
C SER A 113 -15.41 11.66 -1.19
N SER A 114 -16.19 12.11 -2.17
CA SER A 114 -17.26 11.34 -2.79
C SER A 114 -16.80 10.74 -4.12
N GLU A 115 -17.35 9.59 -4.51
CA GLU A 115 -17.03 8.94 -5.78
C GLU A 115 -17.44 9.75 -7.01
N GLU A 116 -18.41 10.67 -6.88
CA GLU A 116 -18.88 11.55 -7.94
C GLU A 116 -17.90 12.70 -8.26
N GLU A 117 -16.91 12.96 -7.39
CA GLU A 117 -15.91 14.00 -7.63
C GLU A 117 -14.84 13.58 -8.66
N TYR A 118 -14.84 12.31 -9.10
CA TYR A 118 -13.81 11.72 -9.95
C TYR A 118 -14.32 11.39 -11.34
N ASP A 119 -13.57 11.80 -12.37
CA ASP A 119 -13.81 11.38 -13.76
C ASP A 119 -13.23 9.99 -14.02
N TRP A 120 -14.00 8.96 -13.69
CA TRP A 120 -13.62 7.56 -13.85
C TRP A 120 -13.26 7.18 -15.29
N SER A 121 -13.87 7.83 -16.28
CA SER A 121 -13.57 7.59 -17.68
C SER A 121 -12.18 8.07 -18.04
N ALA A 122 -11.82 9.28 -17.62
CA ALA A 122 -10.49 9.84 -17.83
C ALA A 122 -9.41 9.10 -17.03
N ILE A 123 -9.69 8.72 -15.76
CA ILE A 123 -8.76 7.99 -14.90
C ILE A 123 -8.36 6.64 -15.53
N PHE A 124 -9.33 5.90 -16.05
CA PHE A 124 -9.10 4.55 -16.60
C PHE A 124 -8.90 4.49 -18.11
N ALA A 125 -8.84 5.63 -18.82
CA ALA A 125 -8.76 5.68 -20.30
C ALA A 125 -7.57 4.89 -20.88
N HIS A 126 -6.46 4.86 -20.15
CA HIS A 126 -5.21 4.20 -20.57
C HIS A 126 -4.62 3.30 -19.48
N ALA A 127 -5.44 2.92 -18.49
CA ALA A 127 -4.96 2.11 -17.38
C ALA A 127 -4.79 0.64 -17.79
N ASP A 128 -3.62 0.08 -17.44
CA ASP A 128 -3.29 -1.33 -17.61
C ASP A 128 -3.46 -2.13 -16.30
N TRP A 129 -3.49 -1.41 -15.14
CA TRP A 129 -3.54 -2.02 -13.82
C TRP A 129 -4.15 -1.08 -12.80
N LEU A 130 -4.91 -1.63 -11.83
CA LEU A 130 -5.37 -0.91 -10.65
C LEU A 130 -4.75 -1.52 -9.39
N HIS A 131 -4.23 -0.69 -8.49
CA HIS A 131 -3.77 -1.11 -7.16
C HIS A 131 -4.46 -0.34 -6.04
N LEU A 132 -4.85 -1.08 -5.00
CA LEU A 132 -5.51 -0.57 -3.80
C LEU A 132 -4.96 -1.28 -2.56
N THR A 133 -5.09 -0.62 -1.40
CA THR A 133 -4.82 -1.25 -0.10
C THR A 133 -6.06 -1.26 0.78
N GLY A 134 -6.06 -2.14 1.78
CA GLY A 134 -7.11 -2.18 2.82
C GLY A 134 -7.08 -0.98 3.78
N ILE A 135 -6.09 -0.08 3.65
CA ILE A 135 -6.08 1.19 4.41
C ILE A 135 -7.17 2.12 3.90
N THR A 136 -7.34 2.21 2.58
CA THR A 136 -8.32 3.14 1.98
C THR A 136 -9.75 2.90 2.47
N PRO A 137 -10.33 1.69 2.44
CA PRO A 137 -11.68 1.49 2.98
C PRO A 137 -11.78 1.64 4.51
N ALA A 138 -10.67 1.53 5.25
CA ALA A 138 -10.64 1.76 6.70
C ALA A 138 -10.84 3.23 7.11
N LEU A 139 -10.76 4.18 6.18
CA LEU A 139 -10.93 5.61 6.44
C LEU A 139 -12.38 6.03 6.62
N GLY A 140 -13.33 5.18 6.28
CA GLY A 140 -14.75 5.44 6.42
C GLY A 140 -15.57 5.02 5.20
N LYS A 141 -16.88 5.19 5.32
CA LYS A 141 -17.83 4.72 4.30
C LYS A 141 -17.62 5.35 2.93
N SER A 142 -17.32 6.66 2.88
CA SER A 142 -17.07 7.37 1.61
C SER A 142 -15.83 6.82 0.90
N ALA A 143 -14.71 6.69 1.61
CA ALA A 143 -13.49 6.13 1.04
C ALA A 143 -13.65 4.66 0.62
N ALA A 144 -14.42 3.86 1.38
CA ALA A 144 -14.76 2.49 1.01
C ALA A 144 -15.60 2.43 -0.27
N ALA A 145 -16.62 3.28 -0.41
CA ALA A 145 -17.45 3.37 -1.61
C ALA A 145 -16.63 3.79 -2.83
N LEU A 146 -15.77 4.80 -2.66
CA LEU A 146 -14.85 5.28 -3.70
C LEU A 146 -13.91 4.17 -4.19
N ALA A 147 -13.27 3.44 -3.27
CA ALA A 147 -12.38 2.34 -3.62
C ALA A 147 -13.12 1.19 -4.33
N LEU A 148 -14.33 0.85 -3.87
CA LEU A 148 -15.18 -0.16 -4.52
C LEU A 148 -15.60 0.29 -5.92
N ARG A 149 -15.96 1.57 -6.09
CA ARG A 149 -16.26 2.14 -7.40
C ARG A 149 -15.09 2.00 -8.36
N ALA A 150 -13.87 2.30 -7.90
CA ALA A 150 -12.66 2.15 -8.71
C ALA A 150 -12.45 0.71 -9.19
N ILE A 151 -12.65 -0.28 -8.30
CA ILE A 151 -12.56 -1.69 -8.67
C ILE A 151 -13.60 -2.05 -9.75
N HIS A 152 -14.85 -1.61 -9.58
CA HIS A 152 -15.89 -1.86 -10.57
C HIS A 152 -15.59 -1.22 -11.93
N GLU A 153 -15.03 -0.01 -11.94
CA GLU A 153 -14.63 0.64 -13.19
C GLU A 153 -13.45 -0.07 -13.88
N ALA A 154 -12.49 -0.60 -13.11
CA ALA A 154 -11.42 -1.43 -13.63
C ALA A 154 -11.96 -2.75 -14.21
N LYS A 155 -12.81 -3.46 -13.45
CA LYS A 155 -13.40 -4.73 -13.90
C LYS A 155 -14.25 -4.58 -15.17
N LYS A 156 -15.05 -3.51 -15.32
CA LYS A 156 -15.81 -3.22 -16.56
C LYS A 156 -14.91 -3.10 -17.79
N ARG A 157 -13.63 -2.73 -17.58
CA ARG A 157 -12.63 -2.56 -18.66
C ARG A 157 -11.67 -3.73 -18.77
N ASN A 158 -11.88 -4.82 -18.00
CA ASN A 158 -10.99 -5.98 -17.90
C ASN A 158 -9.57 -5.61 -17.45
N ILE A 159 -9.43 -4.55 -16.65
CA ILE A 159 -8.17 -4.13 -16.05
C ILE A 159 -7.92 -4.98 -14.81
N PRO A 160 -6.75 -5.63 -14.68
CA PRO A 160 -6.39 -6.42 -13.51
C PRO A 160 -6.29 -5.54 -12.27
N VAL A 161 -6.70 -6.12 -11.13
CA VAL A 161 -6.72 -5.46 -9.83
C VAL A 161 -5.79 -6.19 -8.87
N SER A 162 -4.86 -5.48 -8.25
CA SER A 162 -4.10 -5.96 -7.08
C SER A 162 -4.58 -5.29 -5.82
N PHE A 163 -4.69 -6.08 -4.77
CA PHE A 163 -5.17 -5.64 -3.46
C PHE A 163 -4.19 -6.08 -2.37
N ASP A 164 -3.57 -5.12 -1.69
CA ASP A 164 -2.82 -5.37 -0.46
C ASP A 164 -3.77 -5.26 0.73
N VAL A 165 -3.99 -6.34 1.43
CA VAL A 165 -4.90 -6.42 2.59
C VAL A 165 -4.54 -5.40 3.66
N ASN A 166 -3.28 -5.21 3.92
CA ASN A 166 -2.68 -4.11 4.70
C ASN A 166 -3.50 -3.68 5.93
N TYR A 167 -4.03 -4.64 6.67
CA TYR A 167 -4.86 -4.41 7.85
C TYR A 167 -4.14 -3.58 8.91
N ARG A 168 -4.84 -2.63 9.47
CA ARG A 168 -4.35 -1.71 10.50
C ARG A 168 -5.27 -1.69 11.72
N ALA A 169 -4.93 -2.42 12.77
CA ALA A 169 -5.71 -2.47 14.02
C ALA A 169 -5.90 -1.09 14.70
N LYS A 170 -5.07 -0.08 14.37
CA LYS A 170 -5.25 1.31 14.83
C LYS A 170 -6.40 2.05 14.11
N LEU A 171 -6.93 1.53 13.01
CA LEU A 171 -8.00 2.18 12.23
C LEU A 171 -9.37 1.57 12.47
N TRP A 172 -9.45 0.26 12.60
CA TRP A 172 -10.69 -0.48 12.78
C TRP A 172 -10.46 -1.84 13.43
N SER A 173 -11.51 -2.43 14.01
CA SER A 173 -11.46 -3.78 14.55
C SER A 173 -11.46 -4.84 13.44
N GLU A 174 -11.06 -6.06 13.76
CA GLU A 174 -11.14 -7.19 12.80
C GLU A 174 -12.58 -7.49 12.38
N GLU A 175 -13.54 -7.32 13.28
CA GLU A 175 -14.96 -7.54 13.00
C GLU A 175 -15.50 -6.57 11.95
N GLU A 176 -15.09 -5.29 12.03
CA GLU A 176 -15.42 -4.27 11.04
C GLU A 176 -14.66 -4.47 9.73
N ALA A 177 -13.37 -4.83 9.81
CA ALA A 177 -12.49 -4.99 8.66
C ALA A 177 -12.87 -6.20 7.79
N ARG A 178 -13.20 -7.33 8.40
CA ARG A 178 -13.41 -8.62 7.73
C ARG A 178 -14.41 -8.56 6.57
N PRO A 179 -15.67 -8.10 6.75
CA PRO A 179 -16.62 -8.07 5.65
C PRO A 179 -16.18 -7.16 4.50
N VAL A 180 -15.50 -6.06 4.80
CA VAL A 180 -15.02 -5.13 3.79
C VAL A 180 -13.82 -5.71 3.05
N LEU A 181 -12.77 -6.13 3.75
CA LEU A 181 -11.55 -6.68 3.13
C LEU A 181 -11.83 -7.94 2.32
N THR A 182 -12.75 -8.81 2.78
CA THR A 182 -13.17 -9.99 2.01
C THR A 182 -13.90 -9.62 0.72
N SER A 183 -14.71 -8.56 0.71
CA SER A 183 -15.39 -8.10 -0.51
C SER A 183 -14.39 -7.54 -1.54
N PHE A 184 -13.35 -6.85 -1.10
CA PHE A 184 -12.27 -6.36 -1.96
C PHE A 184 -11.41 -7.51 -2.50
N ALA A 185 -11.06 -8.48 -1.63
CA ALA A 185 -10.32 -9.66 -2.04
C ALA A 185 -11.05 -10.46 -3.14
N ALA A 186 -12.37 -10.64 -3.02
CA ALA A 186 -13.20 -11.35 -4.00
C ALA A 186 -13.28 -10.66 -5.38
N LEU A 187 -12.92 -9.38 -5.48
CA LEU A 187 -12.89 -8.63 -6.73
C LEU A 187 -11.46 -8.48 -7.31
N SER A 188 -10.44 -9.00 -6.62
CA SER A 188 -9.05 -8.80 -6.97
C SER A 188 -8.45 -9.97 -7.73
N ASP A 189 -7.56 -9.68 -8.68
CA ASP A 189 -6.82 -10.69 -9.45
C ASP A 189 -5.53 -11.13 -8.73
N VAL A 190 -4.92 -10.22 -7.96
CA VAL A 190 -3.72 -10.48 -7.15
C VAL A 190 -3.98 -10.00 -5.73
N ILE A 191 -3.83 -10.89 -4.75
CA ILE A 191 -3.96 -10.58 -3.33
C ILE A 191 -2.58 -10.57 -2.69
N ILE A 192 -2.22 -9.47 -2.03
CA ILE A 192 -1.00 -9.32 -1.25
C ILE A 192 -1.41 -9.30 0.23
N THR A 193 -0.83 -10.15 1.04
CA THR A 193 -1.18 -10.29 2.46
C THR A 193 -0.04 -10.92 3.26
N ASN A 194 -0.31 -11.38 4.46
CA ASN A 194 0.57 -12.25 5.23
C ASN A 194 -0.21 -13.41 5.84
N VAL A 195 0.51 -14.41 6.34
CA VAL A 195 -0.09 -15.64 6.90
C VAL A 195 -1.07 -15.34 8.05
N THR A 196 -0.73 -14.41 8.93
CA THR A 196 -1.59 -14.02 10.06
C THR A 196 -2.91 -13.44 9.56
N GLN A 197 -2.86 -12.48 8.64
CA GLN A 197 -4.07 -11.86 8.07
C GLN A 197 -4.92 -12.88 7.29
N ALA A 198 -4.30 -13.80 6.55
CA ALA A 198 -5.02 -14.86 5.85
C ALA A 198 -5.78 -15.78 6.82
N LYS A 199 -5.19 -16.10 7.95
CA LYS A 199 -5.83 -16.93 8.99
C LYS A 199 -6.90 -16.17 9.77
N GLU A 200 -6.60 -14.98 10.26
CA GLU A 200 -7.46 -14.24 11.20
C GLU A 200 -8.58 -13.45 10.48
N LEU A 201 -8.25 -12.74 9.40
CA LEU A 201 -9.24 -11.94 8.67
C LEU A 201 -10.03 -12.75 7.64
N PHE A 202 -9.35 -13.65 6.94
CA PHE A 202 -10.03 -14.46 5.94
C PHE A 202 -10.59 -15.78 6.51
N LEU A 203 -10.34 -16.06 7.79
CA LEU A 203 -10.80 -17.27 8.49
C LEU A 203 -10.45 -18.54 7.68
N LEU A 204 -9.18 -18.64 7.30
CA LEU A 204 -8.66 -19.76 6.53
C LEU A 204 -7.72 -20.61 7.40
N GLU A 205 -7.82 -21.91 7.24
CA GLU A 205 -6.88 -22.87 7.79
C GLU A 205 -6.02 -23.41 6.66
N GLY A 206 -4.75 -23.63 6.94
CA GLY A 206 -3.79 -24.24 6.02
C GLY A 206 -2.67 -24.92 6.80
N GLY A 207 -2.19 -26.04 6.28
CA GLY A 207 -1.10 -26.79 6.90
C GLY A 207 0.23 -26.05 6.76
N ASP A 208 0.53 -25.59 5.55
CA ASP A 208 1.70 -24.78 5.22
C ASP A 208 1.30 -23.55 4.40
N ASP A 209 2.30 -22.75 4.01
CA ASP A 209 2.04 -21.50 3.30
C ASP A 209 1.46 -21.72 1.89
N GLU A 210 1.83 -22.82 1.21
CA GLU A 210 1.30 -23.16 -0.12
C GLU A 210 -0.16 -23.55 -0.03
N ALA A 211 -0.52 -24.44 0.91
CA ALA A 211 -1.91 -24.83 1.15
C ALA A 211 -2.78 -23.63 1.55
N LEU A 212 -2.23 -22.71 2.37
CA LEU A 212 -2.93 -21.49 2.76
C LEU A 212 -3.13 -20.53 1.57
N ALA A 213 -2.12 -20.37 0.72
CA ALA A 213 -2.23 -19.54 -0.49
C ALA A 213 -3.24 -20.12 -1.49
N ALA A 214 -3.24 -21.45 -1.66
CA ALA A 214 -4.24 -22.15 -2.46
C ALA A 214 -5.66 -21.94 -1.92
N ALA A 215 -5.84 -22.01 -0.58
CA ALA A 215 -7.13 -21.74 0.07
C ALA A 215 -7.61 -20.29 -0.13
N VAL A 216 -6.71 -19.29 -0.06
CA VAL A 216 -7.02 -17.89 -0.39
C VAL A 216 -7.51 -17.79 -1.85
N ARG A 217 -6.75 -18.40 -2.77
CA ARG A 217 -7.08 -18.40 -4.19
C ARG A 217 -8.44 -19.05 -4.48
N GLU A 218 -8.69 -20.20 -3.89
CA GLU A 218 -9.97 -20.93 -4.05
C GLU A 218 -11.13 -20.10 -3.52
N LYS A 219 -10.98 -19.52 -2.32
CA LYS A 219 -12.05 -18.75 -1.67
C LYS A 219 -12.42 -17.49 -2.44
N TYR A 220 -11.45 -16.78 -3.01
CA TYR A 220 -11.68 -15.46 -3.64
C TYR A 220 -11.60 -15.48 -5.17
N GLY A 221 -11.19 -16.57 -5.78
CA GLY A 221 -11.08 -16.69 -7.24
C GLY A 221 -9.98 -15.83 -7.84
N CYS A 222 -9.02 -15.36 -7.03
CA CYS A 222 -7.89 -14.57 -7.53
C CYS A 222 -6.91 -15.44 -8.35
N LYS A 223 -6.09 -14.81 -9.17
CA LYS A 223 -5.09 -15.52 -9.99
C LYS A 223 -3.83 -15.83 -9.22
N LYS A 224 -3.41 -14.92 -8.34
CA LYS A 224 -2.15 -15.01 -7.59
C LYS A 224 -2.32 -14.54 -6.15
N VAL A 225 -1.52 -15.12 -5.24
CA VAL A 225 -1.47 -14.74 -3.82
C VAL A 225 -0.01 -14.53 -3.43
N ALA A 226 0.31 -13.34 -2.92
CA ALA A 226 1.62 -13.03 -2.40
C ALA A 226 1.59 -12.93 -0.87
N PHE A 227 2.52 -13.61 -0.21
CA PHE A 227 2.76 -13.48 1.21
C PHE A 227 4.06 -12.74 1.48
N THR A 228 4.00 -11.78 2.40
CA THR A 228 5.19 -11.12 2.95
C THR A 228 5.47 -11.65 4.35
N PHE A 229 6.74 -11.88 4.65
CA PHE A 229 7.21 -12.37 5.94
C PHE A 229 8.17 -11.37 6.57
N ARG A 230 8.06 -11.20 7.88
CA ARG A 230 8.98 -10.36 8.64
C ARG A 230 9.23 -10.94 10.01
N ARG A 231 10.51 -11.15 10.33
CA ARG A 231 10.99 -11.50 11.66
C ARG A 231 11.81 -10.33 12.22
N THR A 232 11.27 -9.68 13.24
CA THR A 232 11.91 -8.54 13.90
C THR A 232 12.99 -9.02 14.84
N LEU A 233 14.23 -8.58 14.65
CA LEU A 233 15.36 -8.83 15.56
C LEU A 233 15.43 -7.72 16.63
N ASN A 234 15.34 -6.47 16.20
CA ASN A 234 15.17 -5.28 17.04
C ASN A 234 14.52 -4.16 16.21
N ALA A 235 14.44 -2.92 16.72
CA ALA A 235 13.82 -1.81 16.03
C ALA A 235 14.48 -1.44 14.69
N GLU A 236 15.78 -1.72 14.56
CA GLU A 236 16.62 -1.34 13.41
C GLU A 236 16.99 -2.54 12.52
N ARG A 237 16.79 -3.79 12.98
CA ARG A 237 17.17 -4.99 12.23
C ARG A 237 16.01 -5.96 12.11
N ASN A 238 15.71 -6.33 10.88
CA ASN A 238 14.67 -7.29 10.56
C ASN A 238 15.19 -8.29 9.51
N VAL A 239 14.61 -9.49 9.51
CA VAL A 239 14.70 -10.42 8.39
C VAL A 239 13.40 -10.37 7.65
N ILE A 240 13.46 -10.14 6.35
CA ILE A 240 12.31 -10.07 5.46
C ILE A 240 12.43 -11.07 4.33
N SER A 241 11.32 -11.60 3.88
CA SER A 241 11.20 -12.48 2.72
C SER A 241 9.78 -12.46 2.20
N ALA A 242 9.55 -13.08 1.05
CA ALA A 242 8.23 -13.17 0.44
C ALA A 242 8.01 -14.49 -0.28
N ALA A 243 6.75 -14.80 -0.56
CA ALA A 243 6.37 -15.92 -1.41
C ALA A 243 5.23 -15.49 -2.35
N LEU A 244 5.20 -16.06 -3.55
CA LEU A 244 4.16 -15.86 -4.54
C LEU A 244 3.60 -17.21 -5.01
N PHE A 245 2.32 -17.43 -4.79
CA PHE A 245 1.56 -18.54 -5.37
C PHE A 245 0.98 -18.10 -6.69
N ASP A 246 1.35 -18.76 -7.77
CA ASP A 246 0.93 -18.39 -9.13
C ASP A 246 -0.37 -19.05 -9.59
N GLY A 247 -0.91 -19.93 -8.76
CA GLY A 247 -2.09 -20.75 -9.01
C GLY A 247 -1.79 -22.25 -9.15
N GLU A 248 -0.51 -22.62 -9.26
CA GLU A 248 -0.03 -23.99 -9.37
C GLU A 248 0.99 -24.33 -8.29
N ALA A 249 1.96 -23.43 -8.01
CA ALA A 249 3.04 -23.64 -7.05
C ALA A 249 3.38 -22.35 -6.29
N LEU A 250 4.03 -22.51 -5.13
CA LEU A 250 4.53 -21.41 -4.29
C LEU A 250 6.03 -21.19 -4.52
N PHE A 251 6.38 -20.01 -5.03
CA PHE A 251 7.76 -19.55 -5.23
C PHE A 251 8.19 -18.65 -4.10
N ARG A 252 9.43 -18.77 -3.60
CA ARG A 252 9.94 -18.00 -2.49
C ARG A 252 11.10 -17.12 -2.90
N ALA A 253 11.09 -15.87 -2.45
CA ALA A 253 12.27 -15.01 -2.47
C ALA A 253 13.25 -15.43 -1.36
N PRO A 254 14.56 -15.13 -1.52
CA PRO A 254 15.53 -15.31 -0.45
C PRO A 254 15.16 -14.51 0.81
N GLU A 255 15.65 -14.94 1.97
CA GLU A 255 15.61 -14.15 3.19
C GLU A 255 16.72 -13.08 3.17
N TYR A 256 16.36 -11.85 3.51
CA TYR A 256 17.30 -10.74 3.63
C TYR A 256 17.30 -10.20 5.06
N GLU A 257 18.46 -10.23 5.71
CA GLU A 257 18.64 -9.50 6.96
C GLU A 257 18.97 -8.04 6.65
N MET A 258 18.12 -7.13 7.12
CA MET A 258 18.18 -5.71 6.79
C MET A 258 18.44 -4.84 8.01
N HIS A 259 19.35 -3.87 7.87
CA HIS A 259 19.42 -2.71 8.75
C HIS A 259 18.48 -1.65 8.20
N MET A 260 17.45 -1.31 8.96
CA MET A 260 16.38 -0.44 8.52
C MET A 260 16.70 1.03 8.78
N ILE A 261 16.87 1.82 7.74
CA ILE A 261 16.94 3.29 7.83
C ILE A 261 15.53 3.86 7.99
N ASP A 262 14.60 3.43 7.15
CA ASP A 262 13.18 3.76 7.29
C ASP A 262 12.31 2.55 6.95
N ARG A 263 11.48 2.14 7.91
CA ARG A 263 10.59 0.98 7.76
C ARG A 263 9.29 1.27 7.00
N ILE A 264 8.97 2.56 6.80
CA ILE A 264 7.73 2.97 6.13
C ILE A 264 7.89 2.78 4.63
N GLY A 265 6.87 2.23 3.99
CA GLY A 265 6.84 2.03 2.54
C GLY A 265 7.51 0.75 2.01
N GLY A 266 8.10 -0.10 2.87
CA GLY A 266 8.69 -1.37 2.42
C GLY A 266 7.69 -2.33 1.80
N GLY A 267 6.49 -2.48 2.41
CA GLY A 267 5.39 -3.25 1.83
C GLY A 267 4.84 -2.63 0.54
N ASP A 268 4.77 -1.30 0.49
CA ASP A 268 4.32 -0.57 -0.69
C ASP A 268 5.31 -0.74 -1.86
N ALA A 269 6.63 -0.74 -1.56
CA ALA A 269 7.67 -1.04 -2.54
C ALA A 269 7.65 -2.50 -3.02
N PHE A 270 7.33 -3.45 -2.12
CA PHE A 270 7.07 -4.84 -2.50
C PHE A 270 5.90 -4.92 -3.49
N SER A 271 4.77 -4.28 -3.16
CA SER A 271 3.59 -4.25 -4.02
C SER A 271 3.90 -3.64 -5.39
N ALA A 272 4.65 -2.54 -5.44
CA ALA A 272 5.10 -1.91 -6.68
C ALA A 272 6.01 -2.83 -7.51
N GLY A 273 7.01 -3.46 -6.87
CA GLY A 273 7.91 -4.40 -7.52
C GLY A 273 7.17 -5.62 -8.10
N LEU A 274 6.20 -6.16 -7.35
CA LEU A 274 5.39 -7.28 -7.81
C LEU A 274 4.50 -6.89 -9.01
N ILE A 275 3.83 -5.74 -8.95
CA ILE A 275 3.00 -5.22 -10.05
C ILE A 275 3.85 -5.00 -11.29
N HIS A 276 5.01 -4.34 -11.14
CA HIS A 276 5.96 -4.11 -12.23
C HIS A 276 6.38 -5.42 -12.89
N ALA A 277 6.86 -6.38 -12.10
CA ALA A 277 7.37 -7.66 -12.59
C ALA A 277 6.28 -8.48 -13.30
N LEU A 278 5.08 -8.58 -12.72
CA LEU A 278 3.94 -9.26 -13.33
C LEU A 278 3.48 -8.56 -14.60
N GLY A 279 3.46 -7.23 -14.63
CA GLY A 279 3.10 -6.43 -15.79
C GLY A 279 4.12 -6.54 -16.94
N LYS A 280 5.39 -6.86 -16.65
CA LYS A 280 6.44 -7.20 -17.63
C LYS A 280 6.40 -8.66 -18.09
N GLY A 281 5.49 -9.47 -17.53
CA GLY A 281 5.40 -10.89 -17.86
C GLY A 281 6.53 -11.76 -17.29
N MET A 282 7.18 -11.31 -16.20
CA MET A 282 8.18 -12.14 -15.52
C MET A 282 7.54 -13.39 -14.93
N LYS A 283 8.30 -14.48 -14.85
CA LYS A 283 7.87 -15.71 -14.18
C LYS A 283 7.66 -15.46 -12.68
N ALA A 284 6.84 -16.25 -12.03
CA ALA A 284 6.48 -16.06 -10.63
C ALA A 284 7.71 -16.02 -9.68
N GLU A 285 8.69 -16.89 -9.93
CA GLU A 285 9.94 -16.92 -9.16
C GLU A 285 10.75 -15.62 -9.31
N GLU A 286 10.91 -15.14 -10.53
CA GLU A 286 11.59 -13.87 -10.81
C GLU A 286 10.83 -12.68 -10.25
N ALA A 287 9.50 -12.70 -10.36
CA ALA A 287 8.62 -11.63 -9.93
C ALA A 287 8.67 -11.45 -8.38
N VAL A 288 8.62 -12.53 -7.61
CA VAL A 288 8.70 -12.44 -6.15
C VAL A 288 10.09 -12.03 -5.68
N CYS A 289 11.15 -12.50 -6.32
CA CYS A 289 12.52 -12.06 -6.02
C CYS A 289 12.73 -10.57 -6.32
N PHE A 290 12.21 -10.08 -7.45
CA PHE A 290 12.25 -8.67 -7.81
C PHE A 290 11.47 -7.80 -6.80
N ALA A 291 10.27 -8.21 -6.44
CA ALA A 291 9.42 -7.51 -5.48
C ALA A 291 10.08 -7.40 -4.10
N GLU A 292 10.68 -8.49 -3.62
CA GLU A 292 11.39 -8.49 -2.34
C GLU A 292 12.66 -7.65 -2.37
N ALA A 293 13.41 -7.67 -3.47
CA ALA A 293 14.56 -6.80 -3.66
C ALA A 293 14.16 -5.31 -3.64
N ALA A 294 13.04 -4.93 -4.25
CA ALA A 294 12.50 -3.58 -4.19
C ALA A 294 12.13 -3.17 -2.76
N SER A 295 11.50 -4.07 -1.99
CA SER A 295 11.23 -3.89 -0.56
C SER A 295 12.50 -3.66 0.25
N CYS A 296 13.54 -4.50 0.02
CA CYS A 296 14.85 -4.37 0.67
C CYS A 296 15.47 -3.00 0.41
N LEU A 297 15.53 -2.59 -0.85
CA LEU A 297 16.11 -1.30 -1.24
C LEU A 297 15.38 -0.13 -0.57
N LYS A 298 14.03 -0.17 -0.50
CA LYS A 298 13.26 0.89 0.18
C LYS A 298 13.62 1.02 1.66
N HIS A 299 13.87 -0.05 2.36
CA HIS A 299 14.26 0.00 3.78
C HIS A 299 15.59 0.71 4.03
N SER A 300 16.44 0.89 3.01
CA SER A 300 17.70 1.62 3.05
C SER A 300 17.58 3.10 2.67
N VAL A 301 16.40 3.57 2.32
CA VAL A 301 16.12 4.94 1.88
C VAL A 301 15.22 5.64 2.91
N GLU A 302 15.58 6.84 3.28
CA GLU A 302 14.79 7.71 4.16
C GLU A 302 13.65 8.39 3.40
N GLY A 303 12.44 8.45 3.99
CA GLY A 303 11.29 9.12 3.38
C GLY A 303 10.27 8.21 2.71
#